data_271e8fe94f1370d64857a6988c875838
#
_entry.id   271e8fe94f1370d64857a6988c875838
#
_cell.length_a   1.000
_cell.length_b   1.000
_cell.length_c   1.000
_cell.angle_alpha   90.00
_cell.angle_beta   90.00
_cell.angle_gamma   90.00
#
_symmetry.space_group_name_H-M   'P 1'
#
loop_
_entity.id
_entity.type
_entity.pdbx_description
1 polymer ?
#
loop_
_entity_poly.entity_id
_entity_poly.type
_entity_poly.pdbx_seq_one_letter_code
_entity_poly.pdbx_strand_id
1 'polypeptide(L)' 'MRLIGGTEASREVHLPPGYTLDRSDPDVLVLRCPHGTAVARFSTRGATAEAIEQEARMHYRERNRTA' A
#
# COMPACT_ATOMS: atom_id res chain seq x y z
N MET A 1 -19.63 7.71 -13.46
CA MET A 1 -19.02 7.39 -13.62
C MET A 1 -18.02 7.37 -13.45
N ARG A 2 -17.31 7.14 -13.31
CA ARG A 2 -16.41 7.08 -13.13
C ARG A 2 -15.53 6.82 -13.60
N LEU A 3 -14.88 6.75 -13.71
CA LEU A 3 -14.05 6.53 -14.09
C LEU A 3 -13.26 6.49 -13.97
N ILE A 4 -12.89 6.54 -13.88
CA ILE A 4 -12.14 6.56 -13.86
C ILE A 4 -11.17 6.05 -13.65
N GLY A 5 -10.89 5.50 -13.91
CA GLY A 5 -9.96 4.60 -13.83
C GLY A 5 -8.62 4.88 -13.48
N GLY A 6 -7.77 5.04 -14.18
CA GLY A 6 -6.39 5.22 -13.88
C GLY A 6 -6.01 5.63 -12.48
N THR A 7 -6.97 5.82 -11.67
CA THR A 7 -6.69 6.28 -10.32
C THR A 7 -6.87 5.20 -9.29
N GLU A 8 -6.73 3.99 -9.72
CA GLU A 8 -6.84 2.87 -8.80
C GLU A 8 -6.01 3.04 -7.56
N ALA A 9 -4.78 3.46 -7.74
CA ALA A 9 -3.89 3.59 -6.60
C ALA A 9 -4.29 4.72 -5.66
N SER A 10 -5.11 5.64 -6.14
CA SER A 10 -5.58 6.71 -5.27
C SER A 10 -6.86 6.37 -4.57
N ARG A 11 -7.45 5.26 -4.89
CA ARG A 11 -8.67 4.86 -4.24
C ARG A 11 -8.35 4.38 -2.85
N GLU A 12 -9.40 4.25 -2.10
CA GLU A 12 -9.26 3.74 -0.76
C GLU A 12 -8.62 2.36 -0.78
N VAL A 13 -7.54 2.22 -0.06
CA VAL A 13 -6.82 0.96 0.04
C VAL A 13 -7.05 0.42 1.44
N HIS A 14 -7.44 -0.85 1.50
CA HIS A 14 -7.73 -1.47 2.80
C HIS A 14 -6.47 -2.11 3.33
N LEU A 15 -5.87 -1.47 4.30
CA LEU A 15 -4.61 -1.93 4.87
C LEU A 15 -4.84 -2.54 6.24
N PRO A 16 -3.98 -3.47 6.66
CA PRO A 16 -4.05 -3.99 8.03
C PRO A 16 -3.81 -2.87 9.03
N PRO A 17 -4.16 -3.09 10.30
CA PRO A 17 -4.05 -2.03 11.30
C PRO A 17 -2.64 -1.47 11.40
N GLY A 18 -2.55 -0.16 11.39
CA GLY A 18 -1.30 0.54 11.57
C GLY A 18 -0.48 0.75 10.31
N TYR A 19 -0.86 0.09 9.22
CA TYR A 19 -0.14 0.28 7.96
C TYR A 19 -0.63 1.55 7.28
N THR A 20 0.27 2.23 6.60
CA THR A 20 -0.05 3.47 5.92
C THR A 20 0.61 3.53 4.56
N LEU A 21 0.09 4.40 3.71
CA LEU A 21 0.68 4.69 2.42
C LEU A 21 1.24 6.09 2.45
N ASP A 22 2.53 6.19 2.19
CA ASP A 22 3.22 7.47 2.14
C ASP A 22 3.15 7.99 0.71
N ARG A 23 2.51 9.13 0.54
CA ARG A 23 2.32 9.75 -0.77
C ARG A 23 3.11 11.03 -0.93
N SER A 24 4.16 11.20 -0.16
CA SER A 24 4.94 12.42 -0.24
C SER A 24 5.66 12.57 -1.57
N ASP A 25 5.92 11.48 -2.25
CA ASP A 25 6.56 11.53 -3.56
C ASP A 25 5.50 11.35 -4.64
N PRO A 26 5.42 12.25 -5.62
CA PRO A 26 4.39 12.13 -6.65
C PRO A 26 4.53 10.91 -7.55
N ASP A 27 5.74 10.34 -7.59
CA ASP A 27 5.99 9.21 -8.49
C ASP A 27 6.02 7.87 -7.77
N VAL A 28 6.09 7.88 -6.46
CA VAL A 28 6.28 6.65 -5.70
C VAL A 28 5.35 6.61 -4.50
N LEU A 29 4.73 5.46 -4.32
CA LEU A 29 3.95 5.19 -3.12
C LEU A 29 4.78 4.27 -2.26
N VAL A 30 4.89 4.60 -0.99
CA VAL A 30 5.65 3.77 -0.05
C VAL A 30 4.70 3.21 0.98
N LEU A 31 4.66 1.89 1.03
CA LEU A 31 3.87 1.19 2.04
C LEU A 31 4.70 1.09 3.31
N ARG A 32 4.16 1.57 4.42
CA ARG A 32 4.87 1.54 5.69
C ARG A 32 4.12 0.72 6.71
N CYS A 33 4.86 0.01 7.51
CA CYS A 33 4.28 -0.77 8.59
C CYS A 33 4.06 0.12 9.82
N PRO A 34 3.44 -0.40 10.87
CA PRO A 34 3.17 0.40 12.07
C PRO A 34 4.41 1.00 12.72
N HIS A 35 5.56 0.40 12.49
CA HIS A 35 6.80 0.94 13.02
C HIS A 35 7.39 2.05 12.17
N GLY A 36 6.76 2.34 11.05
CA GLY A 36 7.24 3.38 10.16
C GLY A 36 8.24 2.92 9.13
N THR A 37 8.59 1.66 9.14
CA THR A 37 9.54 1.09 8.20
C THR A 37 8.90 0.89 6.84
N ALA A 38 9.63 1.20 5.78
CA ALA A 38 9.15 0.98 4.43
C ALA A 38 9.10 -0.52 4.15
N VAL A 39 7.93 -0.99 3.76
CA VAL A 39 7.72 -2.39 3.44
C VAL A 39 7.90 -2.63 1.95
N ALA A 40 7.37 -1.71 1.14
CA ALA A 40 7.39 -1.86 -0.29
C ALA A 40 7.21 -0.50 -0.95
N ARG A 41 7.69 -0.40 -2.19
CA ARG A 41 7.53 0.81 -2.98
C ARG A 41 6.83 0.46 -4.27
N PHE A 42 5.96 1.36 -4.70
CA PHE A 42 5.17 1.15 -5.91
C PHE A 42 5.23 2.41 -6.75
N SER A 43 5.28 2.21 -8.06
CA SER A 43 5.15 3.33 -8.98
C SER A 43 3.70 3.78 -9.00
N THR A 44 3.47 5.08 -8.89
CA THR A 44 2.12 5.60 -8.91
C THR A 44 1.43 5.30 -10.23
N ARG A 45 2.20 5.07 -11.27
CA ARG A 45 1.62 4.79 -12.59
C ARG A 45 1.13 3.38 -12.73
N GLY A 46 1.78 2.44 -12.08
CA GLY A 46 1.41 1.05 -12.24
C GLY A 46 0.82 0.41 -11.02
N ALA A 47 0.75 1.15 -9.94
CA ALA A 47 0.26 0.55 -8.69
C ALA A 47 -1.24 0.37 -8.72
N THR A 48 -1.70 -0.75 -8.21
CA THR A 48 -3.12 -0.98 -8.04
C THR A 48 -3.39 -1.17 -6.57
N ALA A 49 -4.63 -0.89 -6.17
CA ALA A 49 -5.01 -1.09 -4.79
C ALA A 49 -4.81 -2.54 -4.38
N GLU A 50 -5.11 -3.44 -5.29
CA GLU A 50 -4.96 -4.87 -5.05
C GLU A 50 -3.52 -5.25 -4.73
N ALA A 51 -2.59 -4.76 -5.52
CA ALA A 51 -1.19 -5.10 -5.33
C ALA A 51 -0.70 -4.57 -3.99
N ILE A 52 -1.09 -3.36 -3.66
CA ILE A 52 -0.68 -2.74 -2.41
C ILE A 52 -1.24 -3.52 -1.22
N GLU A 53 -2.52 -3.86 -1.30
CA GLU A 53 -3.16 -4.60 -0.23
C GLU A 53 -2.55 -5.98 -0.05
N GLN A 54 -2.20 -6.60 -1.14
CA GLN A 54 -1.61 -7.92 -1.09
C GLN A 54 -0.27 -7.89 -0.38
N GLU A 55 0.57 -6.92 -0.73
CA GLU A 55 1.86 -6.78 -0.08
C GLU A 55 1.70 -6.50 1.41
N ALA A 56 0.75 -5.65 1.74
CA ALA A 56 0.51 -5.32 3.13
C ALA A 56 0.06 -6.54 3.92
N ARG A 57 -0.84 -7.34 3.33
CA ARG A 57 -1.32 -8.53 4.00
C ARG A 57 -0.23 -9.56 4.20
N MET A 58 0.62 -9.71 3.20
CA MET A 58 1.72 -10.65 3.32
C MET A 58 2.67 -10.25 4.43
N HIS A 59 2.98 -8.98 4.50
CA HIS A 59 3.86 -8.49 5.55
C HIS A 59 3.22 -8.64 6.92
N TYR A 60 1.93 -8.34 6.99
CA TYR A 60 1.19 -8.44 8.24
C TYR A 60 1.19 -9.89 8.76
N ARG A 61 0.98 -10.82 7.87
CA ARG A 61 1.01 -12.24 8.21
C ARG A 61 2.36 -12.66 8.74
N GLU A 62 3.41 -12.22 8.06
CA GLU A 62 4.76 -12.56 8.47
C GLU A 62 5.06 -12.06 9.86
N ARG A 63 4.64 -10.83 10.13
CA ARG A 63 4.86 -10.27 11.46
C ARG A 63 4.13 -11.06 12.52
N ASN A 64 2.90 -11.43 12.23
CA ASN A 64 2.09 -12.14 13.22
C ASN A 64 2.57 -13.56 13.45
N ARG A 65 3.16 -14.14 12.43
CA ARG A 65 3.66 -15.49 12.56
C ARG A 65 4.84 -15.59 13.53
N THR A 66 5.63 -14.55 13.54
CA THR A 66 6.83 -14.57 14.38
C THR A 66 6.57 -14.09 15.78
N ALA A 67 5.39 -13.63 16.05
CA ALA A 67 5.07 -13.07 17.37
C ALA A 67 4.82 -14.16 18.43
#